data_e56ed61c4016f37d0ffdee8ea0ff62fe
#
_entry.id   e56ed61c4016f37d0ffdee8ea0ff62fe
#
_cell.length_a   1.000
_cell.length_b   1.000
_cell.length_c   1.000
_cell.angle_alpha   90.00
_cell.angle_beta   90.00
_cell.angle_gamma   90.00
#
_symmetry.space_group_name_H-M   'P 1'
#
loop_
_entity.id
_entity.type
_entity.pdbx_description
1 polymer ?
#
loop_
_entity_poly.entity_id
_entity_poly.type
_entity_poly.pdbx_seq_one_letter_code
_entity_poly.pdbx_strand_id
1 'polypeptide(L)'
;MGIKKLQIYQGFEQGPIRPPSEASSLLLRVSRNCPWNRCTFCSVYKNEQFSLRPVDHVIEDIESVFEVTNVVLNELHEQGHLTQEIVNSLASTHFADKIPVFNIAVNWLARGEGSVFLQDANSLIIKPDDLIRILRHLNYRFPWITRITSYARSHTINRIAEEKLAALADAGLNRIHIGMESGCDEVLVKIDKGVTREHHISAGKAVKKAGIELSEYIM
;
A
#
# COMPACT_ATOMS: atom_id res chain seq x y z
N MET A 1 -7.65 19.27 -25.12
CA MET A 1 -6.65 18.69 -24.24
C MET A 1 -6.63 19.49 -22.95
N GLY A 2 -7.25 18.99 -21.87
CA GLY A 2 -7.23 19.68 -20.59
C GLY A 2 -5.83 19.57 -19.97
N ILE A 3 -5.27 20.72 -19.61
CA ILE A 3 -4.00 20.79 -18.86
C ILE A 3 -4.26 20.06 -17.52
N LYS A 4 -3.66 18.89 -17.32
CA LYS A 4 -3.64 18.26 -15.99
C LYS A 4 -2.98 19.26 -15.05
N LYS A 5 -3.74 19.82 -14.09
CA LYS A 5 -3.15 20.59 -12.98
C LYS A 5 -2.07 19.71 -12.35
N LEU A 6 -0.83 20.16 -12.41
CA LEU A 6 0.25 19.53 -11.64
C LEU A 6 -0.18 19.53 -10.16
N GLN A 7 -0.34 18.36 -9.59
CA GLN A 7 -0.54 18.24 -8.14
C GLN A 7 0.82 18.52 -7.49
N ILE A 8 0.85 19.44 -6.55
CA ILE A 8 2.05 19.75 -5.78
C ILE A 8 2.17 18.69 -4.67
N TYR A 9 3.37 18.14 -4.46
CA TYR A 9 3.66 17.26 -3.34
C TYR A 9 3.47 18.00 -2.02
N GLN A 10 2.75 17.40 -1.09
CA GLN A 10 2.41 18.02 0.20
C GLN A 10 2.99 17.25 1.40
N GLY A 11 3.89 16.31 1.13
CA GLY A 11 4.49 15.46 2.15
C GLY A 11 3.93 14.04 2.16
N PHE A 12 4.45 13.23 3.06
CA PHE A 12 4.10 11.83 3.25
C PHE A 12 2.62 11.65 3.60
N GLU A 13 1.96 10.73 2.93
CA GLU A 13 0.51 10.56 3.05
C GLU A 13 0.13 9.13 3.44
N GLN A 14 -0.67 8.98 4.49
CA GLN A 14 -1.27 7.71 4.90
C GLN A 14 -2.78 7.70 4.70
N GLY A 15 -3.33 6.52 4.41
CA GLY A 15 -4.76 6.27 4.31
C GLY A 15 -5.38 5.86 5.66
N PRO A 16 -6.73 5.83 5.72
CA PRO A 16 -7.45 5.60 6.97
C PRO A 16 -7.51 4.13 7.39
N ILE A 17 -7.23 3.18 6.48
CA ILE A 17 -7.40 1.75 6.78
C ILE A 17 -6.15 0.93 6.53
N ARG A 18 -6.00 -0.09 7.36
CA ARG A 18 -5.11 -1.23 7.20
C ARG A 18 -5.72 -2.44 7.90
N PRO A 19 -5.42 -3.67 7.48
CA PRO A 19 -5.82 -4.84 8.25
C PRO A 19 -4.98 -4.99 9.53
N PRO A 20 -5.47 -5.67 10.55
CA PRO A 20 -4.70 -5.93 11.79
C PRO A 20 -3.36 -6.63 11.51
N SER A 21 -3.30 -7.51 10.51
CA SER A 21 -2.07 -8.19 10.10
C SER A 21 -0.96 -7.27 9.58
N GLU A 22 -1.29 -6.03 9.22
CA GLU A 22 -0.35 -5.03 8.71
C GLU A 22 -0.09 -3.90 9.73
N ALA A 23 -0.32 -4.18 11.02
CA ALA A 23 -0.17 -3.17 12.09
C ALA A 23 1.27 -2.63 12.22
N SER A 24 2.26 -3.47 11.91
CA SER A 24 3.70 -3.15 11.95
C SER A 24 4.31 -2.83 10.57
N SER A 25 3.54 -2.96 9.50
CA SER A 25 4.01 -2.67 8.15
C SER A 25 4.22 -1.17 7.91
N LEU A 26 5.17 -0.83 7.05
CA LEU A 26 5.22 0.50 6.46
C LEU A 26 3.97 0.71 5.60
N LEU A 27 3.18 1.72 5.93
CA LEU A 27 1.96 2.05 5.21
C LEU A 27 2.28 3.06 4.11
N LEU A 28 2.19 2.65 2.85
CA LEU A 28 2.47 3.49 1.69
C LEU A 28 1.19 3.71 0.89
N ARG A 29 0.71 4.95 0.83
CA ARG A 29 -0.52 5.30 0.12
C ARG A 29 -0.26 5.49 -1.36
N VAL A 30 -0.87 4.66 -2.24
CA VAL A 30 -0.70 4.73 -3.70
C VAL A 30 -1.92 5.27 -4.45
N SER A 31 -3.09 5.18 -3.82
CA SER A 31 -4.32 5.83 -4.29
C SER A 31 -5.06 6.43 -3.10
N ARG A 32 -6.02 7.31 -3.33
CA ARG A 32 -6.84 7.90 -2.27
C ARG A 32 -8.25 7.37 -2.38
N ASN A 33 -8.76 6.83 -1.27
CA ASN A 33 -10.14 6.43 -1.09
C ASN A 33 -10.57 5.25 -1.98
N CYS A 34 -11.86 4.93 -2.00
CA CYS A 34 -12.38 3.79 -2.73
C CYS A 34 -12.98 4.21 -4.08
N PRO A 35 -12.54 3.64 -5.21
CA PRO A 35 -13.08 3.99 -6.53
C PRO A 35 -14.52 3.51 -6.75
N TRP A 36 -15.00 2.55 -5.94
CA TRP A 36 -16.37 2.06 -5.99
C TRP A 36 -17.30 2.80 -5.03
N ASN A 37 -16.92 2.84 -3.76
CA ASN A 37 -17.54 3.57 -2.65
C ASN A 37 -19.09 3.45 -2.53
N ARG A 38 -19.68 2.33 -3.01
CA ARG A 38 -21.13 2.10 -3.03
C ARG A 38 -21.59 1.04 -2.04
N CYS A 39 -20.67 0.17 -1.57
CA CYS A 39 -21.03 -0.91 -0.66
C CYS A 39 -21.83 -0.39 0.54
N THR A 40 -22.99 -1.01 0.82
CA THR A 40 -23.94 -0.52 1.83
C THR A 40 -23.42 -0.66 3.26
N PHE A 41 -22.53 -1.62 3.52
CA PHE A 41 -21.95 -1.88 4.83
C PHE A 41 -20.72 -1.03 5.15
N CYS A 42 -20.02 -0.50 4.12
CA CYS A 42 -18.77 0.21 4.30
C CYS A 42 -19.02 1.71 4.49
N SER A 43 -18.60 2.24 5.65
CA SER A 43 -18.70 3.67 5.98
C SER A 43 -17.41 4.47 5.77
N VAL A 44 -16.27 3.78 5.56
CA VAL A 44 -14.91 4.37 5.64
C VAL A 44 -14.71 5.53 4.67
N TYR A 45 -15.19 5.40 3.43
CA TYR A 45 -14.94 6.38 2.39
C TYR A 45 -16.21 7.13 1.93
N LYS A 46 -17.33 7.03 2.67
CA LYS A 46 -18.55 7.73 2.31
C LYS A 46 -18.29 9.24 2.30
N ASN A 47 -18.76 9.89 1.22
CA ASN A 47 -18.54 11.32 0.93
C ASN A 47 -17.09 11.69 0.55
N GLU A 48 -16.17 10.72 0.49
CA GLU A 48 -14.79 10.95 0.06
C GLU A 48 -14.62 10.72 -1.45
N GLN A 49 -13.89 11.62 -2.10
CA GLN A 49 -13.62 11.53 -3.52
C GLN A 49 -12.40 10.64 -3.79
N PHE A 50 -12.56 9.67 -4.70
CA PHE A 50 -11.45 8.87 -5.18
C PHE A 50 -10.50 9.70 -6.04
N SER A 51 -9.18 9.47 -5.87
CA SER A 51 -8.16 9.99 -6.79
C SER A 51 -6.93 9.08 -6.83
N LEU A 52 -6.18 9.17 -7.93
CA LEU A 52 -4.86 8.55 -8.04
C LEU A 52 -3.79 9.53 -7.56
N ARG A 53 -2.82 9.04 -6.84
CA ARG A 53 -1.62 9.81 -6.52
C ARG A 53 -0.66 9.80 -7.72
N PRO A 54 0.01 10.91 -8.04
CA PRO A 54 1.12 10.89 -8.99
C PRO A 54 2.19 9.89 -8.53
N VAL A 55 2.73 9.11 -9.47
CA VAL A 55 3.77 8.13 -9.16
C VAL A 55 4.98 8.77 -8.49
N ASP A 56 5.39 9.96 -8.97
CA ASP A 56 6.53 10.68 -8.42
C ASP A 56 6.30 11.09 -6.95
N HIS A 57 5.06 11.43 -6.55
CA HIS A 57 4.73 11.71 -5.14
C HIS A 57 4.85 10.47 -4.25
N VAL A 58 4.49 9.29 -4.77
CA VAL A 58 4.69 8.03 -4.04
C VAL A 58 6.18 7.70 -3.91
N ILE A 59 6.95 7.99 -4.95
CA ILE A 59 8.41 7.87 -4.94
C ILE A 59 9.02 8.84 -3.88
N GLU A 60 8.56 10.09 -3.82
CA GLU A 60 9.00 11.05 -2.79
C GLU A 60 8.66 10.60 -1.37
N ASP A 61 7.52 9.92 -1.16
CA ASP A 61 7.21 9.30 0.14
C ASP A 61 8.25 8.22 0.50
N ILE A 62 8.61 7.36 -0.47
CA ILE A 62 9.62 6.32 -0.29
C ILE A 62 10.98 6.95 0.05
N GLU A 63 11.39 8.00 -0.67
CA GLU A 63 12.63 8.72 -0.41
C GLU A 63 12.64 9.35 0.99
N SER A 64 11.51 9.93 1.41
CA SER A 64 11.40 10.54 2.73
C SER A 64 11.58 9.51 3.86
N VAL A 65 11.02 8.30 3.70
CA VAL A 65 11.24 7.20 4.65
C VAL A 65 12.68 6.69 4.57
N PHE A 66 13.25 6.60 3.36
CA PHE A 66 14.63 6.15 3.16
C PHE A 66 15.64 7.09 3.82
N GLU A 67 15.45 8.40 3.70
CA GLU A 67 16.30 9.40 4.35
C GLU A 67 16.37 9.15 5.87
N VAL A 68 15.22 8.97 6.51
CA VAL A 68 15.15 8.68 7.94
C VAL A 68 15.78 7.35 8.29
N THR A 69 15.41 6.29 7.58
CA THR A 69 15.93 4.94 7.88
C THR A 69 17.45 4.87 7.73
N ASN A 70 17.98 5.55 6.72
CA ASN A 70 19.43 5.59 6.49
C ASN A 70 20.18 6.27 7.64
N VAL A 71 19.70 7.42 8.14
CA VAL A 71 20.29 8.11 9.28
C VAL A 71 20.20 7.27 10.54
N VAL A 72 19.04 6.68 10.82
CA VAL A 72 18.81 5.86 12.03
C VAL A 72 19.67 4.58 12.00
N LEU A 73 19.82 3.93 10.85
CA LEU A 73 20.65 2.72 10.72
C LEU A 73 22.15 3.04 10.81
N ASN A 74 22.59 4.18 10.28
CA ASN A 74 23.98 4.63 10.45
C ASN A 74 24.30 4.89 11.92
N GLU A 75 23.42 5.60 12.64
CA GLU A 75 23.58 5.85 14.07
C GLU A 75 23.59 4.53 14.86
N LEU A 76 22.69 3.60 14.54
CA LEU A 76 22.69 2.26 15.14
C LEU A 76 24.03 1.52 14.90
N HIS A 77 24.58 1.65 13.69
CA HIS A 77 25.86 1.02 13.35
C HIS A 77 27.03 1.65 14.13
N GLU A 78 27.05 2.96 14.28
CA GLU A 78 28.11 3.70 15.00
C GLU A 78 28.06 3.47 16.50
N GLN A 79 26.86 3.49 17.10
CA GLN A 79 26.66 3.39 18.55
C GLN A 79 26.48 1.94 19.03
N GLY A 80 26.17 0.99 18.13
CA GLY A 80 25.83 -0.39 18.46
C GLY A 80 24.45 -0.58 19.06
N HIS A 81 23.78 0.48 19.51
CA HIS A 81 22.40 0.47 20.04
C HIS A 81 21.77 1.86 19.93
N LEU A 82 20.46 1.93 19.99
CA LEU A 82 19.71 3.19 20.01
C LEU A 82 18.98 3.34 21.34
N THR A 83 19.30 4.38 22.08
CA THR A 83 18.53 4.79 23.27
C THR A 83 17.40 5.73 22.86
N GLN A 84 16.40 5.91 23.72
CA GLN A 84 15.34 6.89 23.49
C GLN A 84 15.90 8.33 23.36
N GLU A 85 16.99 8.63 24.07
CA GLU A 85 17.66 9.94 24.01
C GLU A 85 18.28 10.18 22.64
N ILE A 86 18.97 9.18 22.06
CA ILE A 86 19.53 9.25 20.71
C ILE A 86 18.39 9.44 19.69
N VAL A 87 17.32 8.65 19.78
CA VAL A 87 16.16 8.76 18.88
C VAL A 87 15.53 10.15 18.97
N ASN A 88 15.33 10.69 20.16
CA ASN A 88 14.79 12.04 20.36
C ASN A 88 15.73 13.14 19.83
N SER A 89 17.02 12.96 19.98
CA SER A 89 18.04 13.88 19.44
C SER A 89 17.99 13.89 17.91
N LEU A 90 17.98 12.72 17.26
CA LEU A 90 17.85 12.62 15.80
C LEU A 90 16.57 13.29 15.30
N ALA A 91 15.44 13.04 15.97
CA ALA A 91 14.17 13.65 15.63
C ALA A 91 14.24 15.18 15.64
N SER A 92 14.82 15.76 16.71
CA SER A 92 14.87 17.22 16.90
C SER A 92 15.90 17.92 16.05
N THR A 93 17.04 17.28 15.78
CA THR A 93 18.18 17.91 15.07
C THR A 93 18.12 17.73 13.55
N HIS A 94 17.66 16.57 13.07
CA HIS A 94 17.69 16.23 11.64
C HIS A 94 16.30 16.21 10.98
N PHE A 95 15.24 15.98 11.76
CA PHE A 95 13.90 15.74 11.21
C PHE A 95 12.79 16.56 11.89
N ALA A 96 13.13 17.72 12.44
CA ALA A 96 12.17 18.58 13.13
C ALA A 96 10.98 19.00 12.25
N ASP A 97 11.18 19.12 10.96
CA ASP A 97 10.16 19.44 9.95
C ASP A 97 9.42 18.20 9.40
N LYS A 98 9.91 16.97 9.72
CA LYS A 98 9.41 15.67 9.21
C LYS A 98 9.06 14.69 10.33
N ILE A 99 8.74 15.14 11.52
CA ILE A 99 8.44 14.28 12.70
C ILE A 99 7.47 13.13 12.40
N PRO A 100 6.37 13.32 11.64
CA PRO A 100 5.47 12.20 11.33
C PRO A 100 6.18 11.07 10.55
N VAL A 101 6.97 11.40 9.54
CA VAL A 101 7.72 10.41 8.74
C VAL A 101 8.80 9.75 9.59
N PHE A 102 9.50 10.52 10.43
CA PHE A 102 10.49 10.01 11.37
C PHE A 102 9.89 8.94 12.29
N ASN A 103 8.75 9.22 12.91
CA ASN A 103 8.08 8.27 13.80
C ASN A 103 7.63 7.00 13.06
N ILE A 104 7.13 7.13 11.82
CA ILE A 104 6.74 6.01 10.99
C ILE A 104 7.95 5.12 10.67
N ALA A 105 9.05 5.71 10.23
CA ALA A 105 10.27 5.00 9.85
C ALA A 105 10.92 4.29 11.05
N VAL A 106 11.04 4.97 12.18
CA VAL A 106 11.59 4.39 13.42
C VAL A 106 10.72 3.24 13.93
N ASN A 107 9.39 3.41 13.95
CA ASN A 107 8.48 2.34 14.36
C ASN A 107 8.56 1.12 13.43
N TRP A 108 8.71 1.35 12.12
CA TRP A 108 8.87 0.28 11.16
C TRP A 108 10.19 -0.48 11.36
N LEU A 109 11.30 0.22 11.53
CA LEU A 109 12.61 -0.38 11.83
C LEU A 109 12.59 -1.16 13.14
N ALA A 110 12.00 -0.59 14.21
CA ALA A 110 11.96 -1.21 15.52
C ALA A 110 11.16 -2.53 15.56
N ARG A 111 10.22 -2.73 14.65
CA ARG A 111 9.41 -3.96 14.58
C ARG A 111 10.08 -5.06 13.77
N GLY A 112 11.09 -4.76 12.96
CA GLY A 112 11.97 -5.72 12.28
C GLY A 112 11.30 -6.64 11.25
N GLU A 113 10.07 -6.32 10.80
CA GLU A 113 9.29 -7.26 9.99
C GLU A 113 9.57 -7.16 8.48
N GLY A 114 10.21 -6.08 8.01
CA GLY A 114 10.48 -5.88 6.59
C GLY A 114 9.21 -5.91 5.71
N SER A 115 8.06 -5.51 6.27
CA SER A 115 6.78 -5.57 5.58
C SER A 115 6.27 -4.19 5.17
N VAL A 116 5.61 -4.14 4.03
CA VAL A 116 5.00 -2.92 3.46
C VAL A 116 3.56 -3.21 3.07
N PHE A 117 2.66 -2.29 3.37
CA PHE A 117 1.27 -2.36 2.97
C PHE A 117 0.90 -1.18 2.08
N LEU A 118 0.48 -1.48 0.85
CA LEU A 118 0.01 -0.48 -0.11
C LEU A 118 -1.44 -0.09 0.20
N GLN A 119 -1.61 1.11 0.73
CA GLN A 119 -2.94 1.69 1.01
C GLN A 119 -3.48 2.34 -0.27
N ASP A 120 -4.72 2.53 -0.54
CA ASP A 120 -5.99 2.34 0.13
C ASP A 120 -6.75 1.09 -0.35
N ALA A 121 -8.09 1.23 -0.45
CA ALA A 121 -9.05 0.15 -0.70
C ALA A 121 -8.84 -0.67 -1.98
N ASN A 122 -8.08 -0.18 -2.95
CA ASN A 122 -7.87 -0.84 -4.26
C ASN A 122 -6.62 -0.29 -4.97
N SER A 123 -5.45 -0.58 -4.45
CA SER A 123 -4.20 -0.03 -4.97
C SER A 123 -3.86 -0.51 -6.40
N LEU A 124 -4.35 -1.69 -6.80
CA LEU A 124 -4.14 -2.24 -8.14
C LEU A 124 -4.92 -1.51 -9.26
N ILE A 125 -5.71 -0.48 -8.92
CA ILE A 125 -6.41 0.35 -9.92
C ILE A 125 -5.49 1.28 -10.71
N ILE A 126 -4.29 1.57 -10.19
CA ILE A 126 -3.29 2.32 -10.93
C ILE A 126 -2.77 1.48 -12.11
N LYS A 127 -2.18 2.10 -13.10
CA LYS A 127 -1.61 1.38 -14.24
C LYS A 127 -0.56 0.37 -13.74
N PRO A 128 -0.58 -0.89 -14.20
CA PRO A 128 0.39 -1.89 -13.74
C PRO A 128 1.86 -1.44 -13.87
N ASP A 129 2.23 -0.76 -14.97
CA ASP A 129 3.60 -0.29 -15.17
C ASP A 129 4.00 0.80 -14.15
N ASP A 130 3.07 1.65 -13.75
CA ASP A 130 3.27 2.66 -12.72
C ASP A 130 3.48 1.99 -11.34
N LEU A 131 2.69 0.95 -11.03
CA LEU A 131 2.84 0.19 -9.79
C LEU A 131 4.16 -0.60 -9.78
N ILE A 132 4.54 -1.23 -10.89
CA ILE A 132 5.83 -1.91 -11.04
C ILE A 132 7.00 -0.95 -10.78
N ARG A 133 6.92 0.29 -11.30
CA ARG A 133 7.93 1.32 -11.05
C ARG A 133 8.06 1.64 -9.55
N ILE A 134 6.93 1.81 -8.85
CA ILE A 134 6.89 2.06 -7.40
C ILE A 134 7.50 0.87 -6.63
N LEU A 135 7.07 -0.36 -6.94
CA LEU A 135 7.55 -1.58 -6.26
C LEU A 135 9.06 -1.78 -6.44
N ARG A 136 9.57 -1.61 -7.66
CA ARG A 136 11.00 -1.71 -7.94
C ARG A 136 11.81 -0.66 -7.20
N HIS A 137 11.30 0.58 -7.15
CA HIS A 137 11.95 1.66 -6.41
C HIS A 137 11.98 1.38 -4.91
N LEU A 138 10.88 0.89 -4.36
CA LEU A 138 10.75 0.48 -2.97
C LEU A 138 11.77 -0.62 -2.62
N ASN A 139 11.87 -1.69 -3.41
CA ASN A 139 12.83 -2.76 -3.19
C ASN A 139 14.28 -2.32 -3.41
N TYR A 140 14.53 -1.36 -4.30
CA TYR A 140 15.85 -0.76 -4.49
C TYR A 140 16.31 0.00 -3.25
N ARG A 141 15.42 0.80 -2.62
CA ARG A 141 15.74 1.55 -1.39
C ARG A 141 15.80 0.67 -0.16
N PHE A 142 14.96 -0.36 -0.10
CA PHE A 142 14.84 -1.24 1.07
C PHE A 142 15.00 -2.71 0.67
N PRO A 143 16.22 -3.17 0.35
CA PRO A 143 16.46 -4.54 -0.13
C PRO A 143 16.14 -5.62 0.92
N TRP A 144 15.90 -5.25 2.16
CA TRP A 144 15.48 -6.14 3.25
C TRP A 144 13.96 -6.36 3.34
N ILE A 145 13.16 -5.73 2.46
CA ILE A 145 11.72 -5.99 2.43
C ILE A 145 11.48 -7.45 2.06
N THR A 146 10.68 -8.11 2.89
CA THR A 146 10.32 -9.53 2.71
C THR A 146 8.89 -9.70 2.22
N ARG A 147 8.02 -8.69 2.44
CA ARG A 147 6.61 -8.77 2.07
C ARG A 147 6.03 -7.42 1.68
N ILE A 148 5.37 -7.39 0.53
CA ILE A 148 4.55 -6.27 0.09
C ILE A 148 3.12 -6.77 -0.11
N THR A 149 2.19 -6.21 0.63
CA THR A 149 0.77 -6.56 0.61
C THR A 149 -0.08 -5.39 0.07
N SER A 150 -1.19 -5.68 -0.58
CA SER A 150 -2.11 -4.67 -1.08
C SER A 150 -3.57 -5.10 -0.95
N TYR A 151 -4.48 -4.13 -0.82
CA TYR A 151 -5.88 -4.38 -1.12
C TYR A 151 -6.14 -4.30 -2.63
N ALA A 152 -7.02 -5.18 -3.11
CA ALA A 152 -7.57 -5.09 -4.46
C ALA A 152 -9.02 -5.54 -4.52
N ARG A 153 -9.75 -5.04 -5.51
CA ARG A 153 -11.09 -5.52 -5.84
C ARG A 153 -11.00 -6.55 -6.97
N SER A 154 -11.80 -7.62 -6.89
CA SER A 154 -11.87 -8.67 -7.93
C SER A 154 -12.14 -8.09 -9.31
N HIS A 155 -13.02 -7.07 -9.40
CA HIS A 155 -13.27 -6.34 -10.64
C HIS A 155 -12.02 -5.73 -11.26
N THR A 156 -11.11 -5.20 -10.45
CA THR A 156 -9.85 -4.61 -10.92
C THR A 156 -8.89 -5.68 -11.38
N ILE A 157 -8.73 -6.74 -10.60
CA ILE A 157 -7.83 -7.87 -10.92
C ILE A 157 -8.22 -8.49 -12.26
N ASN A 158 -9.50 -8.72 -12.50
CA ASN A 158 -10.01 -9.33 -13.76
C ASN A 158 -9.77 -8.46 -15.01
N ARG A 159 -9.31 -7.21 -14.86
CA ARG A 159 -8.96 -6.30 -15.95
C ARG A 159 -7.46 -6.16 -16.18
N ILE A 160 -6.65 -6.78 -15.33
CA ILE A 160 -5.20 -6.78 -15.47
C ILE A 160 -4.83 -8.03 -16.27
N ALA A 161 -4.05 -7.85 -17.34
CA ALA A 161 -3.56 -8.97 -18.13
C ALA A 161 -2.65 -9.89 -17.28
N GLU A 162 -2.68 -11.20 -17.57
CA GLU A 162 -1.95 -12.20 -16.76
C GLU A 162 -0.46 -11.90 -16.67
N GLU A 163 0.16 -11.49 -17.77
CA GLU A 163 1.57 -11.11 -17.82
C GLU A 163 1.89 -9.89 -16.96
N LYS A 164 0.92 -8.98 -16.78
CA LYS A 164 1.08 -7.82 -15.90
C LYS A 164 0.94 -8.19 -14.43
N LEU A 165 0.05 -9.15 -14.09
CA LEU A 165 -0.02 -9.70 -12.73
C LEU A 165 1.27 -10.43 -12.36
N ALA A 166 1.83 -11.24 -13.27
CA ALA A 166 3.11 -11.90 -13.08
C ALA A 166 4.23 -10.87 -12.88
N ALA A 167 4.27 -9.81 -13.71
CA ALA A 167 5.27 -8.75 -13.58
C ALA A 167 5.15 -7.95 -12.26
N LEU A 168 3.95 -7.83 -11.69
CA LEU A 168 3.74 -7.25 -10.34
C LEU A 168 4.30 -8.18 -9.25
N ALA A 169 4.11 -9.50 -9.39
CA ALA A 169 4.72 -10.48 -8.49
C ALA A 169 6.25 -10.41 -8.55
N ASP A 170 6.83 -10.41 -9.75
CA ASP A 170 8.27 -10.28 -9.99
C ASP A 170 8.84 -8.96 -9.44
N ALA A 171 8.02 -7.91 -9.41
CA ALA A 171 8.38 -6.62 -8.83
C ALA A 171 8.27 -6.60 -7.28
N GLY A 172 7.82 -7.70 -6.66
CA GLY A 172 7.78 -7.88 -5.21
C GLY A 172 6.40 -7.80 -4.57
N LEU A 173 5.29 -7.74 -5.32
CA LEU A 173 3.95 -7.84 -4.75
C LEU A 173 3.68 -9.29 -4.32
N ASN A 174 3.74 -9.56 -3.00
CA ASN A 174 3.66 -10.93 -2.48
C ASN A 174 2.25 -11.37 -2.12
N ARG A 175 1.38 -10.45 -1.68
CA ARG A 175 0.05 -10.79 -1.18
C ARG A 175 -0.99 -9.76 -1.61
N ILE A 176 -2.18 -10.26 -1.94
CA ILE A 176 -3.35 -9.43 -2.21
C ILE A 176 -4.48 -9.82 -1.25
N HIS A 177 -5.04 -8.82 -0.59
CA HIS A 177 -6.27 -8.93 0.17
C HIS A 177 -7.47 -8.52 -0.70
N ILE A 178 -8.44 -9.42 -0.85
CA ILE A 178 -9.69 -9.16 -1.57
C ILE A 178 -10.84 -9.13 -0.57
N GLY A 179 -11.59 -8.04 -0.54
CA GLY A 179 -12.90 -8.05 0.11
C GLY A 179 -13.87 -8.86 -0.75
N MET A 180 -14.02 -10.16 -0.48
CA MET A 180 -14.98 -11.03 -1.14
C MET A 180 -16.38 -10.79 -0.57
N GLU A 181 -16.47 -10.70 0.75
CA GLU A 181 -17.66 -10.50 1.60
C GLU A 181 -18.62 -11.69 1.55
N SER A 182 -18.98 -12.20 0.36
CA SER A 182 -19.85 -13.37 0.16
C SER A 182 -19.56 -14.08 -1.16
N GLY A 183 -19.81 -15.38 -1.20
CA GLY A 183 -19.87 -16.19 -2.42
C GLY A 183 -21.30 -16.32 -3.01
N CYS A 184 -22.29 -15.59 -2.48
CA CYS A 184 -23.68 -15.61 -2.92
C CYS A 184 -24.02 -14.32 -3.68
N ASP A 185 -24.47 -14.45 -4.93
CA ASP A 185 -24.74 -13.29 -5.80
C ASP A 185 -25.87 -12.41 -5.27
N GLU A 186 -26.90 -12.98 -4.63
CA GLU A 186 -28.01 -12.22 -4.02
C GLU A 186 -27.48 -11.33 -2.88
N VAL A 187 -26.54 -11.83 -2.08
CA VAL A 187 -25.88 -11.03 -1.03
C VAL A 187 -25.02 -9.93 -1.64
N LEU A 188 -24.22 -10.25 -2.66
CA LEU A 188 -23.36 -9.29 -3.35
C LEU A 188 -24.14 -8.13 -3.98
N VAL A 189 -25.32 -8.45 -4.56
CA VAL A 189 -26.27 -7.44 -5.07
C VAL A 189 -26.82 -6.58 -3.93
N LYS A 190 -27.29 -7.23 -2.85
CA LYS A 190 -27.88 -6.54 -1.69
C LYS A 190 -26.92 -5.55 -1.03
N ILE A 191 -25.64 -5.89 -0.96
CA ILE A 191 -24.62 -5.02 -0.38
C ILE A 191 -23.99 -4.04 -1.39
N ASP A 192 -24.46 -4.00 -2.63
CA ASP A 192 -23.94 -3.20 -3.75
C ASP A 192 -22.41 -3.36 -3.91
N LYS A 193 -21.93 -4.64 -3.90
CA LYS A 193 -20.50 -4.94 -4.03
C LYS A 193 -19.97 -4.65 -5.44
N GLY A 194 -20.82 -4.72 -6.46
CA GLY A 194 -20.51 -4.46 -7.86
C GLY A 194 -19.64 -5.54 -8.53
N VAL A 195 -19.72 -6.78 -8.03
CA VAL A 195 -19.09 -7.98 -8.57
C VAL A 195 -19.99 -9.17 -8.32
N THR A 196 -19.75 -10.28 -9.03
CA THR A 196 -20.43 -11.56 -8.84
C THR A 196 -19.48 -12.60 -8.23
N ARG A 197 -20.04 -13.73 -7.80
CA ARG A 197 -19.29 -14.92 -7.41
C ARG A 197 -18.23 -15.29 -8.44
N GLU A 198 -18.60 -15.31 -9.73
CA GLU A 198 -17.68 -15.70 -10.81
C GLU A 198 -16.52 -14.68 -10.94
N HIS A 199 -16.76 -13.40 -10.72
CA HIS A 199 -15.69 -12.40 -10.65
C HIS A 199 -14.69 -12.67 -9.53
N HIS A 200 -15.14 -13.16 -8.36
CA HIS A 200 -14.25 -13.53 -7.26
C HIS A 200 -13.42 -14.77 -7.60
N ILE A 201 -14.07 -15.82 -8.15
CA ILE A 201 -13.38 -17.05 -8.56
C ILE A 201 -12.29 -16.75 -9.61
N SER A 202 -12.64 -15.98 -10.64
CA SER A 202 -11.72 -15.61 -11.72
C SER A 202 -10.54 -14.81 -11.18
N ALA A 203 -10.79 -13.79 -10.36
CA ALA A 203 -9.75 -12.96 -9.76
C ALA A 203 -8.82 -13.78 -8.85
N GLY A 204 -9.38 -14.65 -8.00
CA GLY A 204 -8.59 -15.50 -7.11
C GLY A 204 -7.69 -16.48 -7.89
N LYS A 205 -8.19 -17.07 -8.96
CA LYS A 205 -7.40 -17.92 -9.86
C LYS A 205 -6.26 -17.15 -10.52
N ALA A 206 -6.54 -15.92 -10.99
CA ALA A 206 -5.53 -15.08 -11.64
C ALA A 206 -4.42 -14.68 -10.66
N VAL A 207 -4.75 -14.27 -9.44
CA VAL A 207 -3.80 -13.95 -8.37
C VAL A 207 -2.89 -15.14 -8.07
N LYS A 208 -3.47 -16.33 -7.86
CA LYS A 208 -2.72 -17.56 -7.57
C LYS A 208 -1.85 -18.00 -8.75
N LYS A 209 -2.34 -17.88 -9.99
CA LYS A 209 -1.57 -18.18 -11.20
C LYS A 209 -0.34 -17.28 -11.34
N ALA A 210 -0.43 -16.02 -10.91
CA ALA A 210 0.69 -15.08 -10.89
C ALA A 210 1.71 -15.35 -9.76
N GLY A 211 1.49 -16.34 -8.90
CA GLY A 211 2.37 -16.64 -7.76
C GLY A 211 2.18 -15.72 -6.56
N ILE A 212 1.10 -14.93 -6.53
CA ILE A 212 0.78 -14.00 -5.44
C ILE A 212 -0.11 -14.72 -4.41
N GLU A 213 0.15 -14.52 -3.13
CA GLU A 213 -0.71 -15.03 -2.05
C GLU A 213 -2.08 -14.33 -2.08
N LEU A 214 -3.14 -15.14 -1.95
CA LEU A 214 -4.51 -14.66 -1.87
C LEU A 214 -5.00 -14.69 -0.43
N SER A 215 -5.57 -13.59 0.02
CA SER A 215 -6.32 -13.49 1.28
C SER A 215 -7.68 -12.87 1.01
N GLU A 216 -8.74 -13.50 1.47
CA GLU A 216 -10.11 -13.07 1.23
C GLU A 216 -10.84 -12.77 2.53
N TYR A 217 -11.50 -11.62 2.60
CA TYR A 217 -12.36 -11.23 3.71
C TYR A 217 -13.79 -11.64 3.42
N ILE A 218 -14.42 -12.26 4.41
CA ILE A 218 -15.80 -12.74 4.40
C ILE A 218 -16.54 -12.06 5.57
N MET A 219 -17.78 -11.66 5.35
CA MET A 219 -18.69 -11.14 6.38
C MET A 219 -19.56 -12.26 6.95
#